data_20225c171a86849a5e6d7fad9525f7cb
#
_entry.id   20225c171a86849a5e6d7fad9525f7cb
#
_cell.length_a   1.000
_cell.length_b   1.000
_cell.length_c   1.000
_cell.angle_alpha   90.00
_cell.angle_beta   90.00
_cell.angle_gamma   90.00
#
_symmetry.space_group_name_H-M   'P 1'
#
loop_
_entity.id
_entity.type
_entity.pdbx_description
1 polymer ?
#
loop_
_entity_poly.entity_id
_entity_poly.type
_entity_poly.pdbx_seq_one_letter_code
_entity_poly.pdbx_strand_id
1 'polypeptide(L)'
;MTRIPFELKGKTVFVAGHRGMVGSALVRRLAAEDVELLTLARSEVDLRDQAAVNRWFAANRPQAVFLAAAKVGGIVANNTLRAEFLYDNLAIATNLIHAAHVNTCEKLMFFGSSCIYPKLAPQPLREDSMLTGALEPTNEPYAIAKIVGIKMVETYRSQYGCDFISVMPTNLYGRGDNYHPEYSHVVAALIRRFHEAKALGARNVVVWEIGRAHV
;
A
#
# COMPACT_ATOMS: atom_id res chain seq x y z
N MET A 1 -29.58 5.61 -6.70
CA MET A 1 -29.51 4.88 -5.41
C MET A 1 -28.40 5.48 -4.59
N THR A 2 -28.71 6.15 -3.51
CA THR A 2 -27.73 6.61 -2.51
C THR A 2 -27.07 5.37 -1.90
N ARG A 3 -25.79 5.13 -2.19
CA ARG A 3 -25.04 4.05 -1.54
C ARG A 3 -24.96 4.36 -0.04
N ILE A 4 -25.48 3.47 0.79
CA ILE A 4 -25.30 3.53 2.24
C ILE A 4 -23.79 3.34 2.49
N PRO A 5 -23.11 4.27 3.18
CA PRO A 5 -21.70 4.08 3.54
C PRO A 5 -21.52 2.80 4.35
N PHE A 6 -20.42 2.09 4.14
CA PHE A 6 -20.09 0.93 4.97
C PHE A 6 -19.84 1.39 6.41
N GLU A 7 -20.62 0.88 7.35
CA GLU A 7 -20.51 1.25 8.75
C GLU A 7 -19.48 0.36 9.46
N LEU A 8 -18.50 0.98 10.10
CA LEU A 8 -17.45 0.30 10.85
C LEU A 8 -17.82 -0.02 12.31
N LYS A 9 -18.82 0.68 12.85
CA LYS A 9 -19.23 0.56 14.27
C LYS A 9 -19.52 -0.89 14.66
N GLY A 10 -18.90 -1.35 15.75
CA GLY A 10 -19.06 -2.70 16.30
C GLY A 10 -18.41 -3.80 15.47
N LYS A 11 -17.61 -3.48 14.44
CA LYS A 11 -16.96 -4.48 13.57
C LYS A 11 -15.55 -4.80 13.99
N THR A 12 -15.15 -6.04 13.70
CA THR A 12 -13.77 -6.49 13.78
C THR A 12 -13.01 -6.05 12.54
N VAL A 13 -12.03 -5.16 12.72
CA VAL A 13 -11.29 -4.48 11.65
C VAL A 13 -9.81 -4.88 11.66
N PHE A 14 -9.33 -5.48 10.59
CA PHE A 14 -7.92 -5.84 10.45
C PHE A 14 -7.14 -4.79 9.65
N VAL A 15 -6.02 -4.31 10.23
CA VAL A 15 -5.06 -3.44 9.53
C VAL A 15 -3.79 -4.22 9.24
N ALA A 16 -3.68 -4.76 8.02
CA ALA A 16 -2.45 -5.40 7.54
C ALA A 16 -1.39 -4.32 7.29
N GLY A 17 -0.20 -4.48 7.87
CA GLY A 17 0.87 -3.48 7.77
C GLY A 17 0.78 -2.33 8.77
N HIS A 18 0.20 -2.56 9.94
CA HIS A 18 -0.06 -1.59 11.01
C HIS A 18 1.17 -0.80 11.50
N ARG A 19 2.40 -1.30 11.28
CA ARG A 19 3.66 -0.64 11.67
C ARG A 19 4.20 0.32 10.60
N GLY A 20 3.72 0.23 9.36
CA GLY A 20 4.08 1.16 8.29
C GLY A 20 3.43 2.53 8.46
N MET A 21 3.86 3.53 7.68
CA MET A 21 3.33 4.90 7.73
C MET A 21 1.80 4.95 7.59
N VAL A 22 1.26 4.37 6.53
CA VAL A 22 -0.20 4.32 6.27
C VAL A 22 -0.92 3.49 7.32
N GLY A 23 -0.43 2.27 7.59
CA GLY A 23 -1.07 1.37 8.55
C GLY A 23 -1.12 1.94 9.97
N SER A 24 -0.04 2.59 10.42
CA SER A 24 -0.03 3.24 11.74
C SER A 24 -0.96 4.45 11.81
N ALA A 25 -1.15 5.18 10.70
CA ALA A 25 -2.12 6.26 10.63
C ALA A 25 -3.56 5.72 10.71
N LEU A 26 -3.85 4.62 10.02
CA LEU A 26 -5.13 3.93 10.13
C LEU A 26 -5.41 3.44 11.55
N VAL A 27 -4.44 2.80 12.20
CA VAL A 27 -4.56 2.36 13.61
C VAL A 27 -4.89 3.54 14.52
N ARG A 28 -4.18 4.66 14.40
CA ARG A 28 -4.47 5.87 15.20
C ARG A 28 -5.88 6.42 14.95
N ARG A 29 -6.33 6.38 13.69
CA ARG A 29 -7.67 6.88 13.34
C ARG A 29 -8.75 5.94 13.85
N LEU A 30 -8.57 4.63 13.67
CA LEU A 30 -9.52 3.60 14.10
C LEU A 30 -9.62 3.46 15.63
N ALA A 31 -8.56 3.82 16.37
CA ALA A 31 -8.60 3.83 17.83
C ALA A 31 -9.63 4.82 18.43
N ALA A 32 -10.13 5.77 17.62
CA ALA A 32 -11.20 6.69 18.00
C ALA A 32 -12.58 6.21 17.56
N GLU A 33 -12.67 5.07 16.87
CA GLU A 33 -13.92 4.46 16.41
C GLU A 33 -14.32 3.30 17.34
N ASP A 34 -15.61 2.99 17.34
CA ASP A 34 -16.15 1.82 18.06
C ASP A 34 -15.94 0.56 17.20
N VAL A 35 -14.69 0.04 17.20
CA VAL A 35 -14.31 -1.16 16.44
C VAL A 35 -13.39 -2.05 17.27
N GLU A 36 -13.46 -3.36 17.03
CA GLU A 36 -12.45 -4.30 17.50
C GLU A 36 -11.27 -4.29 16.51
N LEU A 37 -10.13 -3.70 16.91
CA LEU A 37 -8.99 -3.52 16.03
C LEU A 37 -8.05 -4.73 16.11
N LEU A 38 -7.86 -5.41 14.98
CA LEU A 38 -6.88 -6.47 14.80
C LEU A 38 -5.63 -5.95 14.10
N THR A 39 -4.47 -6.31 14.64
CA THR A 39 -3.16 -6.08 14.01
C THR A 39 -2.35 -7.37 14.05
N LEU A 40 -1.38 -7.51 13.16
CA LEU A 40 -0.59 -8.72 13.03
C LEU A 40 0.87 -8.37 12.73
N ALA A 41 1.78 -8.80 13.58
CA ALA A 41 3.20 -8.60 13.34
C ALA A 41 3.76 -9.68 12.39
N ARG A 42 4.78 -9.30 11.58
CA ARG A 42 5.43 -10.24 10.66
C ARG A 42 6.09 -11.43 11.38
N SER A 43 6.50 -11.26 12.64
CA SER A 43 7.04 -12.33 13.48
C SER A 43 6.00 -13.36 13.91
N GLU A 44 4.71 -13.00 13.88
CA GLU A 44 3.60 -13.91 14.22
C GLU A 44 3.12 -14.64 12.96
N VAL A 45 2.90 -13.90 11.86
CA VAL A 45 2.52 -14.46 10.56
C VAL A 45 3.20 -13.68 9.45
N ASP A 46 3.96 -14.38 8.60
CA ASP A 46 4.44 -13.82 7.35
C ASP A 46 3.28 -13.81 6.33
N LEU A 47 2.86 -12.65 5.90
CA LEU A 47 1.74 -12.49 4.96
C LEU A 47 2.00 -13.12 3.57
N ARG A 48 3.24 -13.53 3.30
CA ARG A 48 3.62 -14.28 2.09
C ARG A 48 3.34 -15.78 2.21
N ASP A 49 3.15 -16.29 3.43
CA ASP A 49 2.75 -17.67 3.69
C ASP A 49 1.22 -17.79 3.61
N GLN A 50 0.74 -18.32 2.49
CA GLN A 50 -0.68 -18.51 2.24
C GLN A 50 -1.37 -19.37 3.31
N ALA A 51 -0.73 -20.45 3.74
CA ALA A 51 -1.32 -21.35 4.71
C ALA A 51 -1.44 -20.69 6.09
N ALA A 52 -0.43 -19.93 6.51
CA ALA A 52 -0.46 -19.17 7.75
C ALA A 52 -1.51 -18.06 7.73
N VAL A 53 -1.61 -17.31 6.60
CA VAL A 53 -2.65 -16.30 6.39
C VAL A 53 -4.04 -16.91 6.47
N ASN A 54 -4.29 -18.03 5.78
CA ASN A 54 -5.59 -18.69 5.80
C ASN A 54 -5.97 -19.16 7.21
N ARG A 55 -5.05 -19.75 7.97
CA ARG A 55 -5.30 -20.14 9.36
C ARG A 55 -5.65 -18.95 10.23
N TRP A 56 -4.92 -17.85 10.08
CA TRP A 56 -5.16 -16.63 10.85
C TRP A 56 -6.54 -16.02 10.55
N PHE A 57 -6.91 -15.90 9.27
CA PHE A 57 -8.23 -15.40 8.87
C PHE A 57 -9.38 -16.29 9.37
N ALA A 58 -9.23 -17.60 9.26
CA ALA A 58 -10.24 -18.54 9.77
C ALA A 58 -10.47 -18.42 11.29
N ALA A 59 -9.39 -18.15 12.05
CA ALA A 59 -9.47 -17.99 13.50
C ALA A 59 -10.02 -16.63 13.93
N ASN A 60 -9.67 -15.55 13.23
CA ASN A 60 -9.96 -14.17 13.64
C ASN A 60 -11.16 -13.53 12.91
N ARG A 61 -11.52 -14.02 11.73
CA ARG A 61 -12.67 -13.61 10.91
C ARG A 61 -12.92 -12.10 10.83
N PRO A 62 -11.95 -11.30 10.37
CA PRO A 62 -12.14 -9.86 10.27
C PRO A 62 -13.29 -9.53 9.31
N GLN A 63 -14.17 -8.63 9.74
CA GLN A 63 -15.30 -8.15 8.91
C GLN A 63 -14.86 -7.07 7.93
N ALA A 64 -13.88 -6.25 8.29
CA ALA A 64 -13.28 -5.28 7.40
C ALA A 64 -11.74 -5.40 7.39
N VAL A 65 -11.12 -5.21 6.23
CA VAL A 65 -9.67 -5.31 6.04
C VAL A 65 -9.14 -4.07 5.35
N PHE A 66 -8.16 -3.41 5.98
CA PHE A 66 -7.30 -2.42 5.34
C PHE A 66 -5.96 -3.07 4.97
N LEU A 67 -5.73 -3.33 3.67
CA LEU A 67 -4.54 -3.99 3.17
C LEU A 67 -3.47 -2.94 2.85
N ALA A 68 -2.82 -2.40 3.90
CA ALA A 68 -1.71 -1.43 3.79
C ALA A 68 -0.33 -2.09 3.84
N ALA A 69 -0.27 -3.42 3.99
CA ALA A 69 0.98 -4.17 3.96
C ALA A 69 1.55 -4.21 2.54
N ALA A 70 2.79 -3.79 2.39
CA ALA A 70 3.55 -3.87 1.15
C ALA A 70 5.05 -3.73 1.43
N LYS A 71 5.89 -4.27 0.54
CA LYS A 71 7.29 -3.90 0.46
C LYS A 71 7.39 -2.63 -0.38
N VAL A 72 7.78 -1.53 0.26
CA VAL A 72 7.86 -0.20 -0.38
C VAL A 72 9.25 0.40 -0.19
N GLY A 73 9.63 1.31 -1.08
CA GLY A 73 10.91 2.02 -0.98
C GLY A 73 11.06 3.02 -2.11
N GLY A 74 12.10 3.87 -2.01
CA GLY A 74 12.45 4.84 -3.04
C GLY A 74 12.95 4.19 -4.34
N ILE A 75 13.32 5.00 -5.32
CA ILE A 75 13.72 4.55 -6.67
C ILE A 75 14.89 3.58 -6.62
N VAL A 76 15.91 3.84 -5.79
CA VAL A 76 17.08 2.97 -5.67
C VAL A 76 16.68 1.58 -5.21
N ALA A 77 15.87 1.47 -4.16
CA ALA A 77 15.39 0.19 -3.65
C ALA A 77 14.56 -0.57 -4.70
N ASN A 78 13.64 0.10 -5.39
CA ASN A 78 12.83 -0.49 -6.46
C ASN A 78 13.69 -1.01 -7.62
N ASN A 79 14.71 -0.26 -8.02
CA ASN A 79 15.56 -0.63 -9.14
C ASN A 79 16.59 -1.74 -8.79
N THR A 80 16.98 -1.87 -7.54
CA THR A 80 17.97 -2.88 -7.09
C THR A 80 17.34 -4.18 -6.62
N LEU A 81 16.17 -4.12 -5.96
CA LEU A 81 15.48 -5.28 -5.36
C LEU A 81 14.24 -5.69 -6.18
N ARG A 82 14.35 -5.66 -7.50
CA ARG A 82 13.23 -5.82 -8.45
C ARG A 82 12.41 -7.10 -8.21
N ALA A 83 13.08 -8.24 -8.09
CA ALA A 83 12.42 -9.54 -7.89
C ALA A 83 11.69 -9.60 -6.55
N GLU A 84 12.29 -9.08 -5.48
CA GLU A 84 11.69 -9.04 -4.16
C GLU A 84 10.47 -8.11 -4.11
N PHE A 85 10.54 -6.94 -4.77
CA PHE A 85 9.40 -6.02 -4.84
C PHE A 85 8.22 -6.62 -5.61
N LEU A 86 8.49 -7.40 -6.65
CA LEU A 86 7.45 -8.12 -7.37
C LEU A 86 6.86 -9.25 -6.50
N TYR A 87 7.71 -10.17 -6.06
CA TYR A 87 7.28 -11.38 -5.36
C TYR A 87 6.58 -11.08 -4.04
N ASP A 88 7.21 -10.29 -3.16
CA ASP A 88 6.65 -10.00 -1.84
C ASP A 88 5.28 -9.32 -1.94
N ASN A 89 5.14 -8.33 -2.83
CA ASN A 89 3.88 -7.61 -2.99
C ASN A 89 2.79 -8.45 -3.65
N LEU A 90 3.14 -9.31 -4.63
CA LEU A 90 2.20 -10.26 -5.21
C LEU A 90 1.71 -11.26 -4.16
N ALA A 91 2.61 -11.89 -3.42
CA ALA A 91 2.26 -12.88 -2.42
C ALA A 91 1.35 -12.27 -1.32
N ILE A 92 1.71 -11.09 -0.80
CA ILE A 92 0.90 -10.38 0.20
C ILE A 92 -0.50 -10.08 -0.34
N ALA A 93 -0.60 -9.47 -1.53
CA ALA A 93 -1.89 -9.07 -2.09
C ALA A 93 -2.77 -10.28 -2.40
N THR A 94 -2.23 -11.30 -3.07
CA THR A 94 -2.98 -12.50 -3.46
C THR A 94 -3.47 -13.28 -2.24
N ASN A 95 -2.62 -13.48 -1.25
CA ASN A 95 -2.98 -14.21 -0.04
C ASN A 95 -4.09 -13.52 0.76
N LEU A 96 -3.94 -12.19 0.98
CA LEU A 96 -4.90 -11.46 1.79
C LEU A 96 -6.26 -11.24 1.10
N ILE A 97 -6.26 -10.91 -0.20
CA ILE A 97 -7.52 -10.73 -0.95
C ILE A 97 -8.29 -12.05 -1.02
N HIS A 98 -7.58 -13.16 -1.31
CA HIS A 98 -8.22 -14.48 -1.36
C HIS A 98 -8.72 -14.93 0.03
N ALA A 99 -7.91 -14.80 1.06
CA ALA A 99 -8.30 -15.17 2.43
C ALA A 99 -9.50 -14.35 2.93
N ALA A 100 -9.57 -13.06 2.61
CA ALA A 100 -10.71 -12.22 2.93
C ALA A 100 -12.00 -12.73 2.27
N HIS A 101 -11.94 -13.13 1.00
CA HIS A 101 -13.09 -13.71 0.31
C HIS A 101 -13.53 -15.04 0.91
N VAL A 102 -12.60 -15.99 1.08
CA VAL A 102 -12.92 -17.34 1.60
C VAL A 102 -13.50 -17.29 3.02
N ASN A 103 -13.09 -16.31 3.82
CA ASN A 103 -13.57 -16.10 5.18
C ASN A 103 -14.71 -15.08 5.29
N THR A 104 -15.38 -14.78 4.17
CA THR A 104 -16.58 -13.94 4.14
C THR A 104 -16.40 -12.53 4.71
N CYS A 105 -15.22 -11.94 4.53
CA CYS A 105 -14.97 -10.55 4.89
C CYS A 105 -15.95 -9.62 4.14
N GLU A 106 -16.63 -8.74 4.86
CA GLU A 106 -17.66 -7.85 4.30
C GLU A 106 -17.07 -6.73 3.45
N LYS A 107 -15.90 -6.19 3.86
CA LYS A 107 -15.25 -5.06 3.20
C LYS A 107 -13.75 -5.23 3.15
N LEU A 108 -13.13 -4.99 1.99
CA LEU A 108 -11.68 -4.89 1.88
C LEU A 108 -11.30 -3.63 1.12
N MET A 109 -10.32 -2.88 1.65
CA MET A 109 -9.69 -1.77 0.96
C MET A 109 -8.23 -2.12 0.66
N PHE A 110 -7.91 -2.20 -0.64
CA PHE A 110 -6.56 -2.40 -1.14
C PHE A 110 -5.91 -1.06 -1.50
N PHE A 111 -4.70 -0.82 -1.02
CA PHE A 111 -3.93 0.37 -1.37
C PHE A 111 -3.10 0.09 -2.62
N GLY A 112 -3.52 0.65 -3.74
CA GLY A 112 -2.76 0.73 -4.98
C GLY A 112 -1.59 1.71 -4.88
N SER A 113 -1.20 2.27 -6.01
CA SER A 113 -0.13 3.27 -6.09
C SER A 113 -0.25 4.03 -7.41
N SER A 114 0.14 5.30 -7.45
CA SER A 114 0.23 6.07 -8.71
C SER A 114 1.23 5.50 -9.72
N CYS A 115 2.13 4.62 -9.31
CA CYS A 115 3.06 3.90 -10.21
C CYS A 115 2.38 2.99 -11.23
N ILE A 116 1.09 2.67 -11.05
CA ILE A 116 0.32 1.81 -11.98
C ILE A 116 0.01 2.48 -13.31
N TYR A 117 0.12 3.80 -13.37
CA TYR A 117 -0.15 4.56 -14.58
C TYR A 117 1.04 4.55 -15.54
N PRO A 118 0.80 4.57 -16.86
CA PRO A 118 1.87 4.66 -17.84
C PRO A 118 2.76 5.87 -17.61
N LYS A 119 4.06 5.69 -17.88
CA LYS A 119 5.06 6.76 -17.76
C LYS A 119 4.69 8.05 -18.50
N LEU A 120 4.07 7.89 -19.66
CA LEU A 120 3.71 8.98 -20.56
C LEU A 120 2.18 9.17 -20.65
N ALA A 121 1.44 8.80 -19.62
CA ALA A 121 0.00 9.04 -19.59
C ALA A 121 -0.33 10.54 -19.67
N PRO A 122 -1.40 10.92 -20.38
CA PRO A 122 -1.87 12.30 -20.41
C PRO A 122 -2.19 12.84 -19.02
N GLN A 123 -1.96 14.13 -18.82
CA GLN A 123 -2.30 14.84 -17.60
C GLN A 123 -3.59 15.66 -17.77
N PRO A 124 -4.46 15.72 -16.74
CA PRO A 124 -4.38 15.04 -15.45
C PRO A 124 -4.59 13.52 -15.59
N LEU A 125 -3.92 12.74 -14.73
CA LEU A 125 -4.07 11.28 -14.72
C LEU A 125 -5.53 10.87 -14.44
N ARG A 126 -5.99 9.87 -15.19
CA ARG A 126 -7.34 9.29 -15.05
C ARG A 126 -7.22 7.81 -14.66
N GLU A 127 -8.18 7.30 -13.91
CA GLU A 127 -8.18 5.90 -13.46
C GLU A 127 -8.19 4.90 -14.63
N ASP A 128 -8.85 5.25 -15.75
CA ASP A 128 -8.93 4.46 -16.98
C ASP A 128 -7.61 4.43 -17.79
N SER A 129 -6.61 5.23 -17.40
CA SER A 129 -5.27 5.20 -18.02
C SER A 129 -4.43 3.98 -17.60
N MET A 130 -4.87 3.20 -16.63
CA MET A 130 -4.15 1.98 -16.23
C MET A 130 -4.08 0.97 -17.39
N LEU A 131 -2.88 0.43 -17.65
CA LEU A 131 -2.60 -0.53 -18.72
C LEU A 131 -2.72 0.02 -20.17
N THR A 132 -2.74 1.33 -20.36
CA THR A 132 -2.79 1.94 -21.70
C THR A 132 -1.41 2.20 -22.32
N GLY A 133 -0.33 1.94 -21.60
CA GLY A 133 1.03 2.15 -22.09
C GLY A 133 2.10 1.58 -21.15
N ALA A 134 3.37 1.77 -21.53
CA ALA A 134 4.50 1.26 -20.76
C ALA A 134 4.64 1.95 -19.40
N LEU A 135 4.91 1.17 -18.37
CA LEU A 135 5.19 1.62 -17.03
C LEU A 135 6.59 2.27 -16.91
N GLU A 136 6.85 2.91 -15.79
CA GLU A 136 8.18 3.39 -15.47
C GLU A 136 9.14 2.24 -15.19
N PRO A 137 10.23 2.06 -15.98
CA PRO A 137 11.09 0.89 -15.86
C PRO A 137 11.72 0.69 -14.49
N THR A 138 12.00 1.75 -13.73
CA THR A 138 12.69 1.65 -12.43
C THR A 138 11.81 1.05 -11.34
N ASN A 139 10.48 1.19 -11.42
CA ASN A 139 9.54 0.66 -10.45
C ASN A 139 8.47 -0.28 -11.05
N GLU A 140 8.67 -0.69 -12.31
CA GLU A 140 7.74 -1.57 -13.04
C GLU A 140 7.35 -2.84 -12.27
N PRO A 141 8.26 -3.61 -11.63
CA PRO A 141 7.89 -4.80 -10.89
C PRO A 141 6.93 -4.52 -9.73
N TYR A 142 7.14 -3.42 -9.00
CA TYR A 142 6.23 -2.97 -7.96
C TYR A 142 4.87 -2.56 -8.53
N ALA A 143 4.89 -1.79 -9.63
CA ALA A 143 3.67 -1.34 -10.29
C ALA A 143 2.83 -2.52 -10.79
N ILE A 144 3.45 -3.54 -11.40
CA ILE A 144 2.79 -4.78 -11.84
C ILE A 144 2.12 -5.47 -10.65
N ALA A 145 2.82 -5.62 -9.51
CA ALA A 145 2.22 -6.24 -8.34
C ALA A 145 1.00 -5.48 -7.83
N LYS A 146 1.03 -4.13 -7.88
CA LYS A 146 -0.12 -3.29 -7.52
C LYS A 146 -1.27 -3.40 -8.52
N ILE A 147 -0.99 -3.45 -9.81
CA ILE A 147 -2.00 -3.68 -10.86
C ILE A 147 -2.69 -5.03 -10.64
N VAL A 148 -1.94 -6.10 -10.36
CA VAL A 148 -2.52 -7.41 -10.06
C VAL A 148 -3.46 -7.35 -8.87
N GLY A 149 -3.08 -6.69 -7.77
CA GLY A 149 -3.96 -6.52 -6.62
C GLY A 149 -5.27 -5.78 -6.96
N ILE A 150 -5.18 -4.72 -7.76
CA ILE A 150 -6.37 -3.97 -8.24
C ILE A 150 -7.26 -4.88 -9.09
N LYS A 151 -6.67 -5.62 -10.04
CA LYS A 151 -7.41 -6.55 -10.90
C LYS A 151 -8.04 -7.69 -10.11
N MET A 152 -7.39 -8.19 -9.08
CA MET A 152 -8.02 -9.16 -8.16
C MET A 152 -9.25 -8.55 -7.48
N VAL A 153 -9.14 -7.35 -6.92
CA VAL A 153 -10.27 -6.65 -6.30
C VAL A 153 -11.44 -6.49 -7.28
N GLU A 154 -11.17 -6.04 -8.50
CA GLU A 154 -12.18 -5.89 -9.56
C GLU A 154 -12.85 -7.22 -9.92
N THR A 155 -12.06 -8.28 -10.11
CA THR A 155 -12.58 -9.60 -10.50
C THR A 155 -13.37 -10.27 -9.37
N TYR A 156 -12.93 -10.14 -8.11
CA TYR A 156 -13.68 -10.66 -6.96
C TYR A 156 -15.02 -9.93 -6.77
N ARG A 157 -15.05 -8.62 -7.03
CA ARG A 157 -16.33 -7.87 -7.06
C ARG A 157 -17.26 -8.38 -8.16
N SER A 158 -16.73 -8.54 -9.36
CA SER A 158 -17.52 -8.91 -10.54
C SER A 158 -18.03 -10.35 -10.46
N GLN A 159 -17.21 -11.28 -10.01
CA GLN A 159 -17.53 -12.70 -9.98
C GLN A 159 -18.31 -13.12 -8.74
N TYR A 160 -17.93 -12.62 -7.57
CA TYR A 160 -18.46 -13.07 -6.28
C TYR A 160 -19.30 -12.04 -5.55
N GLY A 161 -19.43 -10.82 -6.08
CA GLY A 161 -20.17 -9.74 -5.43
C GLY A 161 -19.51 -9.17 -4.18
N CYS A 162 -18.20 -9.43 -3.96
CA CYS A 162 -17.47 -8.92 -2.80
C CYS A 162 -17.47 -7.39 -2.76
N ASP A 163 -17.69 -6.77 -1.60
CA ASP A 163 -17.55 -5.32 -1.46
C ASP A 163 -16.08 -4.94 -1.18
N PHE A 164 -15.20 -5.33 -2.12
CA PHE A 164 -13.78 -4.99 -2.10
C PHE A 164 -13.55 -3.77 -2.98
N ILE A 165 -12.71 -2.84 -2.53
CA ILE A 165 -12.34 -1.62 -3.26
C ILE A 165 -10.83 -1.43 -3.32
N SER A 166 -10.37 -0.75 -4.34
CA SER A 166 -8.99 -0.24 -4.41
C SER A 166 -8.98 1.27 -4.38
N VAL A 167 -7.96 1.84 -3.74
CA VAL A 167 -7.70 3.28 -3.71
C VAL A 167 -6.29 3.56 -4.23
N MET A 168 -6.14 4.65 -4.97
CA MET A 168 -4.85 5.07 -5.54
C MET A 168 -4.31 6.27 -4.77
N PRO A 169 -3.58 6.06 -3.67
CA PRO A 169 -2.93 7.18 -3.00
C PRO A 169 -1.83 7.75 -3.91
N THR A 170 -1.73 9.06 -3.91
CA THR A 170 -0.57 9.76 -4.47
C THR A 170 0.63 9.57 -3.55
N ASN A 171 1.72 10.34 -3.75
CA ASN A 171 2.88 10.27 -2.87
C ASN A 171 2.51 10.73 -1.46
N LEU A 172 2.52 9.78 -0.53
CA LEU A 172 2.23 10.02 0.87
C LEU A 172 3.51 10.36 1.64
N TYR A 173 3.40 11.19 2.64
CA TYR A 173 4.45 11.49 3.60
C TYR A 173 3.84 11.74 4.99
N GLY A 174 4.63 11.62 6.04
CA GLY A 174 4.13 11.91 7.37
C GLY A 174 4.84 11.15 8.49
N ARG A 175 4.19 11.12 9.65
CA ARG A 175 4.72 10.46 10.84
C ARG A 175 4.88 8.95 10.60
N GLY A 176 6.09 8.44 10.90
CA GLY A 176 6.42 7.03 10.70
C GLY A 176 6.90 6.70 9.28
N ASP A 177 7.22 7.73 8.47
CA ASP A 177 7.84 7.55 7.16
C ASP A 177 9.26 6.97 7.27
N ASN A 178 9.77 6.46 6.16
CA ASN A 178 11.13 5.96 6.06
C ASN A 178 12.11 7.09 5.75
N TYR A 179 12.98 7.44 6.70
CA TYR A 179 14.00 8.47 6.54
C TYR A 179 15.40 7.90 6.20
N HIS A 180 15.48 6.69 5.61
CA HIS A 180 16.76 6.10 5.21
C HIS A 180 17.49 6.99 4.18
N PRO A 181 18.82 7.18 4.25
CA PRO A 181 19.55 8.10 3.37
C PRO A 181 19.37 7.84 1.88
N GLU A 182 19.24 6.55 1.48
CA GLU A 182 19.19 6.11 0.08
C GLU A 182 17.85 5.53 -0.34
N TYR A 183 17.07 4.95 0.59
CA TYR A 183 15.86 4.18 0.28
C TYR A 183 14.55 4.90 0.62
N SER A 184 14.64 6.15 1.11
CA SER A 184 13.47 6.97 1.40
C SER A 184 12.84 7.57 0.14
N HIS A 185 11.56 7.97 0.27
CA HIS A 185 10.91 8.80 -0.74
C HIS A 185 11.39 10.25 -0.66
N VAL A 186 11.17 11.01 -1.74
CA VAL A 186 11.74 12.36 -1.93
C VAL A 186 11.47 13.28 -0.74
N VAL A 187 10.23 13.40 -0.26
CA VAL A 187 9.87 14.33 0.82
C VAL A 187 10.60 13.96 2.12
N ALA A 188 10.61 12.69 2.51
CA ALA A 188 11.32 12.22 3.68
C ALA A 188 12.84 12.43 3.57
N ALA A 189 13.42 12.14 2.39
CA ALA A 189 14.84 12.39 2.12
C ALA A 189 15.20 13.87 2.26
N LEU A 190 14.41 14.77 1.71
CA LEU A 190 14.65 16.23 1.79
C LEU A 190 14.52 16.74 3.22
N ILE A 191 13.47 16.33 3.95
CA ILE A 191 13.31 16.72 5.36
C ILE A 191 14.55 16.33 6.17
N ARG A 192 15.03 15.09 6.03
CA ARG A 192 16.24 14.61 6.70
C ARG A 192 17.47 15.43 6.31
N ARG A 193 17.74 15.59 5.01
CA ARG A 193 18.93 16.29 4.51
C ARG A 193 18.97 17.75 4.95
N PHE A 194 17.85 18.46 4.86
CA PHE A 194 17.79 19.86 5.34
C PHE A 194 17.96 19.95 6.85
N HIS A 195 17.40 19.02 7.61
CA HIS A 195 17.57 18.99 9.07
C HIS A 195 19.04 18.74 9.44
N GLU A 196 19.69 17.74 8.86
CA GLU A 196 21.09 17.41 9.09
C GLU A 196 22.02 18.57 8.66
N ALA A 197 21.79 19.16 7.49
CA ALA A 197 22.55 20.30 7.01
C ALA A 197 22.47 21.50 7.96
N LYS A 198 21.28 21.80 8.45
CA LYS A 198 21.07 22.87 9.46
C LYS A 198 21.83 22.57 10.76
N ALA A 199 21.76 21.33 11.25
CA ALA A 199 22.44 20.92 12.48
C ALA A 199 23.97 20.99 12.36
N LEU A 200 24.51 20.71 11.16
CA LEU A 200 25.95 20.75 10.86
C LEU A 200 26.45 22.13 10.39
N GLY A 201 25.60 23.13 10.26
CA GLY A 201 25.94 24.44 9.72
C GLY A 201 26.39 24.40 8.25
N ALA A 202 25.97 23.41 7.49
CA ALA A 202 26.33 23.25 6.08
C ALA A 202 25.75 24.38 5.22
N ARG A 203 26.58 24.95 4.33
CA ARG A 203 26.15 26.05 3.45
C ARG A 203 25.29 25.57 2.27
N ASN A 204 25.44 24.32 1.86
CA ASN A 204 24.76 23.72 0.71
C ASN A 204 24.20 22.35 1.06
N VAL A 205 23.09 21.97 0.41
CA VAL A 205 22.49 20.63 0.46
C VAL A 205 22.46 20.07 -0.95
N VAL A 206 23.03 18.89 -1.15
CA VAL A 206 22.93 18.19 -2.44
C VAL A 206 21.55 17.58 -2.55
N VAL A 207 20.79 17.99 -3.55
CA VAL A 207 19.49 17.45 -3.88
C VAL A 207 19.63 16.61 -5.15
N TRP A 208 19.24 15.36 -5.08
CA TRP A 208 19.20 14.50 -6.26
C TRP A 208 17.80 14.60 -6.85
N GLU A 209 17.71 15.13 -8.04
CA GLU A 209 16.51 15.13 -8.81
C GLU A 209 16.67 14.18 -9.98
N ILE A 210 15.84 13.17 -10.06
CA ILE A 210 15.69 12.34 -11.25
C ILE A 210 14.55 12.95 -12.04
N GLY A 211 14.78 14.11 -12.61
CA GLY A 211 13.99 14.81 -13.65
C GLY A 211 12.57 14.31 -13.94
N ARG A 212 11.74 14.11 -12.91
CA ARG A 212 10.36 13.65 -13.00
C ARG A 212 9.46 14.53 -12.18
N ALA A 213 8.68 15.29 -12.87
CA ALA A 213 7.38 15.69 -12.37
C ALA A 213 6.51 14.42 -12.29
N HIS A 214 6.46 13.78 -11.14
CA HIS A 214 5.30 13.00 -10.77
C HIS A 214 4.32 13.99 -10.18
N VAL A 215 3.42 14.43 -10.99
CA VAL A 215 2.26 15.21 -10.58
C VAL A 215 1.27 14.27 -9.93
#